data_ea1f41926053ab885243371b5a87d076
#
_entry.id   ea1f41926053ab885243371b5a87d076
#
_cell.length_a   1.000
_cell.length_b   1.000
_cell.length_c   1.000
_cell.angle_alpha   90.00
_cell.angle_beta   90.00
_cell.angle_gamma   90.00
#
_symmetry.space_group_name_H-M   'P 1'
#
loop_
_entity.id
_entity.type
_entity.pdbx_description
1 polymer ?
#
loop_
_entity_poly.entity_id
_entity_poly.type
_entity_poly.pdbx_seq_one_letter_code
_entity_poly.pdbx_strand_id
1 'polypeptide(L)'
;MGFRIESDSMGEVKISDEFLYGASTQRAVENFRISHRRFDRRFIEALSLIKWAAALSNEQLGKLEGKLAKVIATKALEVAEGKHDQHFILDIYQTGSGTSTNMNANEVIANLCNPSLGGKTGTKSPVHPNDHVNMGQSSNDVIPTAIHVGAALGIAKGLAPALKDLEKSLLKKSEEFKDVIKIGRTHLQDATPVTLGQEFSGYASQITHGISRLDQALEEFKELAIGGTAVGTGINTHPQFAAKVCEHLSQKTGLKFFEAKSHFEAQAAKDACVFASGALKTIAVSLMKIANDIRWLSSGPRCGIGEILLPELQPGSSIMPGKVNPVIPESVMQISAQVQGNDLAVQIGGQHGNFELNVMMPVIAGNLFESIDLLANGSKMLADKCIKGIEANQERCEELVEKSLMLVTNLNKVIGYDKAAALAKKAYKENKTIRELLKAEKILPEDQIEKLLDPKTMLSPK
;
A
#
# COMPACT_ATOMS: atom_id res chain seq x y z
N MET A 1 35.73 16.47 -13.33
CA MET A 1 34.75 15.48 -13.80
C MET A 1 35.04 15.16 -15.24
N GLY A 2 35.22 13.89 -15.59
CA GLY A 2 35.39 13.43 -16.96
C GLY A 2 34.05 13.35 -17.69
N PHE A 3 34.11 13.33 -19.00
CA PHE A 3 32.94 13.18 -19.86
C PHE A 3 33.30 12.28 -21.03
N ARG A 4 32.33 11.50 -21.48
CA ARG A 4 32.40 10.71 -22.69
C ARG A 4 31.36 11.19 -23.72
N ILE A 5 31.58 10.89 -24.96
CA ILE A 5 30.62 11.13 -26.04
C ILE A 5 29.96 9.79 -26.38
N GLU A 6 28.65 9.76 -26.35
CA GLU A 6 27.83 8.66 -26.88
C GLU A 6 26.91 9.20 -27.98
N SER A 7 26.38 8.32 -28.81
CA SER A 7 25.48 8.73 -29.90
C SER A 7 24.22 7.91 -29.92
N ASP A 8 23.15 8.49 -30.41
CA ASP A 8 21.90 7.83 -30.80
C ASP A 8 21.52 8.22 -32.23
N SER A 9 20.31 7.89 -32.68
CA SER A 9 19.83 8.24 -34.03
C SER A 9 19.72 9.75 -34.29
N MET A 10 19.80 10.58 -33.26
CA MET A 10 19.73 12.05 -33.36
C MET A 10 21.10 12.73 -33.28
N GLY A 11 22.19 11.94 -33.13
CA GLY A 11 23.54 12.45 -33.06
C GLY A 11 24.25 12.29 -31.73
N GLU A 12 25.36 12.96 -31.53
CA GLU A 12 26.22 12.86 -30.35
C GLU A 12 25.65 13.59 -29.14
N VAL A 13 25.93 13.01 -27.96
CA VAL A 13 25.56 13.57 -26.67
C VAL A 13 26.72 13.40 -25.69
N LYS A 14 26.96 14.44 -24.88
CA LYS A 14 28.00 14.48 -23.86
C LYS A 14 27.42 13.98 -22.54
N ILE A 15 28.04 12.95 -21.94
CA ILE A 15 27.59 12.31 -20.70
C ILE A 15 28.71 12.33 -19.67
N SER A 16 28.39 12.65 -18.41
CA SER A 16 29.35 12.53 -17.29
C SER A 16 29.80 11.09 -17.09
N ASP A 17 31.12 10.88 -16.90
CA ASP A 17 31.66 9.55 -16.61
C ASP A 17 31.18 8.94 -15.28
N GLU A 18 30.52 9.73 -14.41
CA GLU A 18 29.90 9.28 -13.20
C GLU A 18 28.67 8.38 -13.46
N PHE A 19 28.04 8.51 -14.62
CA PHE A 19 26.82 7.78 -14.96
C PHE A 19 27.06 6.69 -16.01
N LEU A 20 26.34 5.57 -15.81
CA LEU A 20 26.38 4.44 -16.74
C LEU A 20 25.26 4.46 -17.79
N TYR A 21 24.33 5.40 -17.71
CA TYR A 21 23.33 5.55 -18.77
C TYR A 21 23.94 6.13 -20.04
N GLY A 22 23.22 6.02 -21.15
CA GLY A 22 23.68 6.43 -22.47
C GLY A 22 22.97 7.67 -23.02
N ALA A 23 23.06 7.83 -24.33
CA ALA A 23 22.60 9.02 -25.06
C ALA A 23 21.08 9.24 -24.94
N SER A 24 20.26 8.19 -25.07
CA SER A 24 18.80 8.32 -24.97
C SER A 24 18.37 8.79 -23.58
N THR A 25 19.00 8.28 -22.54
CA THR A 25 18.71 8.71 -21.15
C THR A 25 19.17 10.14 -20.91
N GLN A 26 20.34 10.55 -21.41
CA GLN A 26 20.84 11.93 -21.27
C GLN A 26 19.85 12.93 -21.88
N ARG A 27 19.31 12.66 -23.07
CA ARG A 27 18.27 13.51 -23.68
C ARG A 27 17.01 13.58 -22.80
N ALA A 28 16.59 12.45 -22.20
CA ALA A 28 15.44 12.43 -21.30
C ALA A 28 15.70 13.25 -20.02
N VAL A 29 16.92 13.20 -19.47
CA VAL A 29 17.34 14.05 -18.33
C VAL A 29 17.23 15.54 -18.67
N GLU A 30 17.62 15.91 -19.89
CA GLU A 30 17.56 17.30 -20.34
C GLU A 30 16.12 17.76 -20.61
N ASN A 31 15.29 16.90 -21.19
CA ASN A 31 13.90 17.20 -21.55
C ASN A 31 12.93 17.25 -20.35
N PHE A 32 13.14 16.40 -19.35
CA PHE A 32 12.15 16.18 -18.27
C PHE A 32 12.69 16.62 -16.90
N ARG A 33 13.02 17.90 -16.74
CA ARG A 33 13.41 18.52 -15.46
C ARG A 33 12.17 19.12 -14.79
N ILE A 34 11.29 18.27 -14.26
CA ILE A 34 9.94 18.67 -13.81
C ILE A 34 9.81 18.61 -12.30
N SER A 35 10.22 17.50 -11.68
CA SER A 35 10.07 17.28 -10.24
C SER A 35 11.29 16.57 -9.65
N HIS A 36 11.20 16.25 -8.34
CA HIS A 36 12.17 15.40 -7.65
C HIS A 36 11.71 13.95 -7.53
N ARG A 37 10.55 13.60 -8.10
CA ARG A 37 10.02 12.23 -8.05
C ARG A 37 10.79 11.34 -9.03
N ARG A 38 11.20 10.19 -8.54
CA ARG A 38 11.88 9.15 -9.31
C ARG A 38 11.11 7.85 -9.16
N PHE A 39 11.30 6.92 -10.08
CA PHE A 39 10.82 5.56 -9.85
C PHE A 39 11.48 4.98 -8.61
N ASP A 40 10.68 4.29 -7.79
CA ASP A 40 11.22 3.65 -6.61
C ASP A 40 12.07 2.42 -6.97
N ARG A 41 12.76 1.92 -5.97
CA ARG A 41 13.66 0.77 -6.08
C ARG A 41 12.96 -0.46 -6.66
N ARG A 42 11.70 -0.70 -6.30
CA ARG A 42 10.94 -1.88 -6.70
C ARG A 42 10.60 -1.88 -8.19
N PHE A 43 10.33 -0.70 -8.77
CA PHE A 43 10.12 -0.59 -10.21
C PHE A 43 11.40 -0.94 -10.98
N ILE A 44 12.55 -0.42 -10.52
CA ILE A 44 13.87 -0.72 -11.13
C ILE A 44 14.19 -2.22 -10.97
N GLU A 45 13.90 -2.81 -9.81
CA GLU A 45 14.02 -4.25 -9.58
C GLU A 45 13.21 -5.05 -10.60
N ALA A 46 11.92 -4.77 -10.72
CA ALA A 46 11.03 -5.47 -11.65
C ALA A 46 11.48 -5.33 -13.10
N LEU A 47 11.82 -4.12 -13.53
CA LEU A 47 12.34 -3.85 -14.87
C LEU A 47 13.62 -4.64 -15.15
N SER A 48 14.54 -4.69 -14.20
CA SER A 48 15.81 -5.40 -14.34
C SER A 48 15.62 -6.93 -14.29
N LEU A 49 14.69 -7.44 -13.52
CA LEU A 49 14.30 -8.86 -13.54
C LEU A 49 13.72 -9.27 -14.90
N ILE A 50 12.98 -8.40 -15.57
CA ILE A 50 12.50 -8.63 -16.94
C ILE A 50 13.70 -8.74 -17.90
N LYS A 51 14.68 -7.85 -17.81
CA LYS A 51 15.90 -7.89 -18.65
C LYS A 51 16.70 -9.16 -18.40
N TRP A 52 16.84 -9.58 -17.16
CA TRP A 52 17.42 -10.85 -16.77
C TRP A 52 16.69 -12.05 -17.39
N ALA A 53 15.37 -12.12 -17.25
CA ALA A 53 14.56 -13.21 -17.77
C ALA A 53 14.58 -13.25 -19.31
N ALA A 54 14.51 -12.07 -19.95
CA ALA A 54 14.57 -11.93 -21.42
C ALA A 54 15.89 -12.42 -21.99
N ALA A 55 17.03 -12.10 -21.37
CA ALA A 55 18.34 -12.58 -21.81
C ALA A 55 18.44 -14.10 -21.78
N LEU A 56 18.00 -14.74 -20.68
CA LEU A 56 17.96 -16.20 -20.53
C LEU A 56 16.99 -16.85 -21.52
N SER A 57 15.83 -16.24 -21.72
CA SER A 57 14.82 -16.75 -22.67
C SER A 57 15.34 -16.70 -24.11
N ASN A 58 15.98 -15.62 -24.51
CA ASN A 58 16.56 -15.47 -25.85
C ASN A 58 17.74 -16.44 -26.08
N GLU A 59 18.54 -16.73 -25.05
CA GLU A 59 19.57 -17.77 -25.11
C GLU A 59 18.94 -19.16 -25.37
N GLN A 60 17.97 -19.53 -24.55
CA GLN A 60 17.27 -20.83 -24.67
C GLN A 60 16.57 -21.03 -26.03
N LEU A 61 16.14 -19.92 -26.64
CA LEU A 61 15.48 -19.88 -27.94
C LEU A 61 16.47 -19.78 -29.12
N GLY A 62 17.79 -19.78 -28.84
CA GLY A 62 18.84 -19.63 -29.85
C GLY A 62 18.88 -18.29 -30.55
N LYS A 63 18.35 -17.23 -29.94
CA LYS A 63 18.32 -15.87 -30.49
C LYS A 63 19.46 -15.00 -30.00
N LEU A 64 20.02 -15.28 -28.82
CA LEU A 64 21.12 -14.55 -28.22
C LEU A 64 22.28 -15.50 -27.91
N GLU A 65 23.51 -15.09 -28.26
CA GLU A 65 24.71 -15.87 -27.95
C GLU A 65 24.86 -16.07 -26.43
N GLY A 66 25.13 -17.32 -26.00
CA GLY A 66 25.18 -17.69 -24.59
C GLY A 66 26.17 -16.85 -23.75
N LYS A 67 27.31 -16.46 -24.33
CA LYS A 67 28.30 -15.60 -23.65
C LYS A 67 27.70 -14.22 -23.33
N LEU A 68 27.01 -13.60 -24.29
CA LEU A 68 26.36 -12.31 -24.13
C LEU A 68 25.17 -12.42 -23.15
N ALA A 69 24.32 -13.45 -23.32
CA ALA A 69 23.16 -13.70 -22.46
C ALA A 69 23.56 -13.82 -20.99
N LYS A 70 24.60 -14.59 -20.69
CA LYS A 70 25.10 -14.80 -19.33
C LYS A 70 25.57 -13.51 -18.68
N VAL A 71 26.32 -12.65 -19.42
CA VAL A 71 26.80 -11.39 -18.88
C VAL A 71 25.65 -10.40 -18.70
N ILE A 72 24.73 -10.29 -19.66
CA ILE A 72 23.53 -9.45 -19.54
C ILE A 72 22.71 -9.88 -18.34
N ALA A 73 22.42 -11.16 -18.19
CA ALA A 73 21.65 -11.68 -17.04
C ALA A 73 22.34 -11.36 -15.70
N THR A 74 23.68 -11.53 -15.61
CA THR A 74 24.43 -11.20 -14.40
C THR A 74 24.30 -9.72 -14.07
N LYS A 75 24.51 -8.82 -15.04
CA LYS A 75 24.46 -7.37 -14.81
C LYS A 75 23.05 -6.87 -14.56
N ALA A 76 22.05 -7.45 -15.20
CA ALA A 76 20.65 -7.17 -14.88
C ALA A 76 20.29 -7.53 -13.43
N LEU A 77 20.79 -8.64 -12.89
CA LEU A 77 20.62 -9.00 -11.47
C LEU A 77 21.35 -8.03 -10.54
N GLU A 78 22.54 -7.56 -10.86
CA GLU A 78 23.23 -6.53 -10.07
C GLU A 78 22.39 -5.24 -9.96
N VAL A 79 21.74 -4.82 -11.06
CA VAL A 79 20.79 -3.71 -11.06
C VAL A 79 19.54 -4.07 -10.24
N ALA A 80 18.98 -5.27 -10.42
CA ALA A 80 17.84 -5.73 -9.64
C ALA A 80 18.13 -5.79 -8.14
N GLU A 81 19.34 -5.98 -7.71
CA GLU A 81 19.80 -5.97 -6.30
C GLU A 81 20.09 -4.56 -5.75
N GLY A 82 19.94 -3.51 -6.55
CA GLY A 82 20.14 -2.12 -6.12
C GLY A 82 21.56 -1.60 -6.15
N LYS A 83 22.51 -2.35 -6.72
CA LYS A 83 23.92 -1.94 -6.75
C LYS A 83 24.22 -0.73 -7.65
N HIS A 84 23.22 -0.33 -8.45
CA HIS A 84 23.38 0.67 -9.51
C HIS A 84 22.26 1.73 -9.53
N ASP A 85 21.50 1.89 -8.45
CA ASP A 85 20.34 2.78 -8.36
C ASP A 85 20.65 4.24 -8.67
N GLN A 86 21.88 4.71 -8.39
CA GLN A 86 22.34 6.06 -8.67
C GLN A 86 22.34 6.45 -10.16
N HIS A 87 22.19 5.48 -11.06
CA HIS A 87 22.13 5.71 -12.51
C HIS A 87 20.69 5.84 -13.05
N PHE A 88 19.67 5.73 -12.18
CA PHE A 88 18.25 5.84 -12.54
C PHE A 88 17.69 7.18 -12.03
N ILE A 89 18.05 8.25 -12.73
CA ILE A 89 17.81 9.63 -12.26
C ILE A 89 16.63 10.32 -12.95
N LEU A 90 15.91 9.61 -13.83
CA LEU A 90 14.81 10.19 -14.60
C LEU A 90 13.59 10.51 -13.73
N ASP A 91 12.95 11.64 -14.05
CA ASP A 91 11.68 12.01 -13.48
C ASP A 91 10.57 11.02 -13.87
N ILE A 92 9.59 10.77 -13.00
CA ILE A 92 8.41 9.98 -13.37
C ILE A 92 7.55 10.68 -14.42
N TYR A 93 7.56 12.00 -14.49
CA TYR A 93 6.90 12.79 -15.54
C TYR A 93 7.79 12.82 -16.77
N GLN A 94 7.68 11.79 -17.61
CA GLN A 94 8.51 11.53 -18.77
C GLN A 94 7.66 11.07 -19.96
N THR A 95 8.28 10.47 -20.97
CA THR A 95 7.58 9.77 -22.05
C THR A 95 6.49 8.85 -21.50
N GLY A 96 5.23 9.04 -21.89
CA GLY A 96 4.06 8.40 -21.31
C GLY A 96 4.04 6.88 -21.36
N SER A 97 4.76 6.28 -22.32
CA SER A 97 5.01 4.84 -22.42
C SER A 97 6.11 4.33 -21.48
N GLY A 98 6.82 5.21 -20.77
CA GLY A 98 7.97 4.85 -19.95
C GLY A 98 9.22 4.48 -20.73
N THR A 99 9.27 4.76 -22.03
CA THR A 99 10.41 4.42 -22.90
C THR A 99 11.72 5.01 -22.38
N SER A 100 11.71 6.23 -21.82
CA SER A 100 12.90 6.84 -21.24
C SER A 100 13.54 5.96 -20.16
N THR A 101 12.76 5.40 -19.26
CA THR A 101 13.26 4.51 -18.20
C THR A 101 13.60 3.11 -18.72
N ASN A 102 12.87 2.59 -19.72
CA ASN A 102 13.27 1.34 -20.37
C ASN A 102 14.65 1.46 -21.03
N MET A 103 14.89 2.57 -21.74
CA MET A 103 16.20 2.83 -22.35
C MET A 103 17.27 3.06 -21.29
N ASN A 104 16.96 3.74 -20.20
CA ASN A 104 17.87 3.89 -19.05
C ASN A 104 18.36 2.52 -18.56
N ALA A 105 17.47 1.56 -18.33
CA ALA A 105 17.85 0.22 -17.94
C ALA A 105 18.70 -0.50 -19.02
N ASN A 106 18.31 -0.42 -20.29
CA ASN A 106 19.03 -1.03 -21.39
C ASN A 106 20.46 -0.48 -21.51
N GLU A 107 20.62 0.83 -21.42
CA GLU A 107 21.91 1.52 -21.53
C GLU A 107 22.81 1.23 -20.33
N VAL A 108 22.28 1.28 -19.10
CA VAL A 108 23.03 0.95 -17.88
C VAL A 108 23.52 -0.50 -17.92
N ILE A 109 22.66 -1.46 -18.25
CA ILE A 109 23.02 -2.88 -18.32
C ILE A 109 24.08 -3.10 -19.43
N ALA A 110 23.91 -2.52 -20.63
CA ALA A 110 24.89 -2.65 -21.71
C ALA A 110 26.24 -2.06 -21.31
N ASN A 111 26.25 -0.89 -20.66
CA ASN A 111 27.47 -0.23 -20.21
C ASN A 111 28.16 -0.93 -19.04
N LEU A 112 27.43 -1.74 -18.25
CA LEU A 112 28.00 -2.65 -17.27
C LEU A 112 28.60 -3.91 -17.91
N CYS A 113 28.01 -4.40 -19.01
CA CYS A 113 28.47 -5.60 -19.71
C CYS A 113 29.75 -5.36 -20.51
N ASN A 114 29.84 -4.23 -21.19
CA ASN A 114 30.89 -3.98 -22.17
C ASN A 114 32.32 -4.08 -21.58
N PRO A 115 32.66 -3.44 -20.45
CA PRO A 115 33.98 -3.62 -19.84
C PRO A 115 34.27 -5.08 -19.42
N SER A 116 33.28 -5.84 -18.98
CA SER A 116 33.43 -7.26 -18.60
C SER A 116 33.74 -8.17 -19.79
N LEU A 117 33.52 -7.70 -21.01
CA LEU A 117 33.76 -8.43 -22.26
C LEU A 117 34.93 -7.82 -23.08
N GLY A 118 35.74 -6.94 -22.47
CA GLY A 118 36.90 -6.31 -23.13
C GLY A 118 36.55 -5.07 -23.97
N GLY A 119 35.28 -4.63 -23.96
CA GLY A 119 34.86 -3.36 -24.58
C GLY A 119 35.03 -2.17 -23.63
N LYS A 120 34.48 -1.03 -24.02
CA LYS A 120 34.47 0.21 -23.21
C LYS A 120 33.03 0.68 -22.95
N THR A 121 32.79 1.33 -21.81
CA THR A 121 31.54 2.03 -21.55
C THR A 121 31.23 3.03 -22.68
N GLY A 122 29.99 3.08 -23.11
CA GLY A 122 29.49 3.99 -24.13
C GLY A 122 29.70 3.53 -25.58
N THR A 123 30.41 2.41 -25.83
CA THR A 123 30.71 1.95 -27.20
C THR A 123 29.61 1.13 -27.86
N LYS A 124 28.59 0.71 -27.11
CA LYS A 124 27.52 -0.20 -27.55
C LYS A 124 28.04 -1.54 -28.12
N SER A 125 29.27 -1.91 -27.81
CA SER A 125 29.95 -3.11 -28.29
C SER A 125 30.85 -3.67 -27.18
N PRO A 126 30.83 -5.00 -26.96
CA PRO A 126 30.12 -6.05 -27.71
C PRO A 126 28.62 -6.17 -27.37
N VAL A 127 28.10 -5.53 -26.32
CA VAL A 127 26.65 -5.54 -25.95
C VAL A 127 26.01 -4.23 -26.38
N HIS A 128 24.99 -4.33 -27.24
CA HIS A 128 24.19 -3.19 -27.68
C HIS A 128 22.90 -3.08 -26.84
N PRO A 129 22.48 -1.91 -26.35
CA PRO A 129 21.30 -1.75 -25.49
C PRO A 129 20.00 -2.19 -26.18
N ASN A 130 19.81 -1.89 -27.48
CA ASN A 130 18.61 -2.27 -28.21
C ASN A 130 18.69 -3.68 -28.78
N ASP A 131 19.78 -4.05 -29.41
CA ASP A 131 19.87 -5.30 -30.17
C ASP A 131 20.04 -6.53 -29.27
N HIS A 132 20.62 -6.36 -28.07
CA HIS A 132 20.90 -7.44 -27.14
C HIS A 132 20.08 -7.34 -25.85
N VAL A 133 20.17 -6.24 -25.09
CA VAL A 133 19.46 -6.11 -23.80
C VAL A 133 17.95 -6.02 -24.00
N ASN A 134 17.49 -5.32 -25.03
CA ASN A 134 16.07 -5.15 -25.38
C ASN A 134 15.57 -6.15 -26.45
N MET A 135 16.34 -7.17 -26.77
CA MET A 135 16.00 -8.16 -27.82
C MET A 135 14.62 -8.80 -27.56
N GLY A 136 13.75 -8.77 -28.60
CA GLY A 136 12.39 -9.32 -28.52
C GLY A 136 11.42 -8.52 -27.65
N GLN A 137 11.72 -7.28 -27.33
CA GLN A 137 10.96 -6.42 -26.43
C GLN A 137 10.65 -5.06 -27.04
N SER A 138 9.63 -4.41 -26.51
CA SER A 138 9.34 -2.99 -26.68
C SER A 138 9.11 -2.35 -25.30
N SER A 139 9.30 -1.04 -25.16
CA SER A 139 8.83 -0.35 -23.94
C SER A 139 7.35 -0.59 -23.70
N ASN A 140 6.59 -0.78 -24.77
CA ASN A 140 5.13 -0.90 -24.75
C ASN A 140 4.64 -2.19 -24.05
N ASP A 141 5.41 -3.26 -24.07
CA ASP A 141 5.13 -4.50 -23.33
C ASP A 141 5.95 -4.63 -22.04
N VAL A 142 7.19 -4.10 -22.02
CA VAL A 142 8.09 -4.18 -20.86
C VAL A 142 7.59 -3.32 -19.69
N ILE A 143 7.17 -2.07 -19.95
CA ILE A 143 6.77 -1.17 -18.86
C ILE A 143 5.50 -1.65 -18.14
N PRO A 144 4.40 -2.04 -18.83
CA PRO A 144 3.25 -2.62 -18.12
C PRO A 144 3.62 -3.93 -17.40
N THR A 145 4.51 -4.75 -17.97
CA THR A 145 5.04 -5.94 -17.28
C THR A 145 5.79 -5.55 -15.99
N ALA A 146 6.63 -4.50 -16.03
CA ALA A 146 7.35 -4.04 -14.84
C ALA A 146 6.40 -3.50 -13.76
N ILE A 147 5.32 -2.82 -14.15
CA ILE A 147 4.27 -2.39 -13.22
C ILE A 147 3.63 -3.61 -12.53
N HIS A 148 3.21 -4.61 -13.28
CA HIS A 148 2.58 -5.80 -12.74
C HIS A 148 3.53 -6.59 -11.83
N VAL A 149 4.73 -6.89 -12.28
CA VAL A 149 5.72 -7.63 -11.48
C VAL A 149 6.08 -6.87 -10.20
N GLY A 150 6.36 -5.57 -10.29
CA GLY A 150 6.72 -4.75 -9.14
C GLY A 150 5.58 -4.58 -8.14
N ALA A 151 4.35 -4.37 -8.61
CA ALA A 151 3.17 -4.29 -7.76
C ALA A 151 2.91 -5.64 -7.05
N ALA A 152 2.99 -6.76 -7.79
CA ALA A 152 2.84 -8.10 -7.22
C ALA A 152 3.89 -8.38 -6.13
N LEU A 153 5.15 -8.02 -6.36
CA LEU A 153 6.22 -8.15 -5.36
C LEU A 153 5.98 -7.28 -4.13
N GLY A 154 5.58 -6.03 -4.34
CA GLY A 154 5.27 -5.09 -3.26
C GLY A 154 4.11 -5.54 -2.39
N ILE A 155 3.07 -6.05 -3.01
CA ILE A 155 1.91 -6.62 -2.31
C ILE A 155 2.32 -7.89 -1.56
N ALA A 156 2.88 -8.88 -2.26
CA ALA A 156 3.12 -10.20 -1.67
C ALA A 156 4.21 -10.19 -0.59
N LYS A 157 5.29 -9.41 -0.77
CA LYS A 157 6.44 -9.40 0.15
C LYS A 157 6.43 -8.24 1.15
N GLY A 158 5.64 -7.20 0.91
CA GLY A 158 5.58 -6.00 1.75
C GLY A 158 4.23 -5.82 2.44
N LEU A 159 3.20 -5.45 1.66
CA LEU A 159 1.92 -5.01 2.21
C LEU A 159 1.11 -6.14 2.86
N ALA A 160 0.99 -7.30 2.22
CA ALA A 160 0.21 -8.40 2.76
C ALA A 160 0.75 -8.92 4.10
N PRO A 161 2.07 -9.12 4.28
CA PRO A 161 2.63 -9.44 5.60
C PRO A 161 2.38 -8.36 6.67
N ALA A 162 2.49 -7.08 6.30
CA ALA A 162 2.26 -5.97 7.23
C ALA A 162 0.80 -5.90 7.71
N LEU A 163 -0.16 -6.10 6.80
CA LEU A 163 -1.59 -6.16 7.16
C LEU A 163 -1.91 -7.39 8.03
N LYS A 164 -1.31 -8.55 7.75
CA LYS A 164 -1.48 -9.75 8.58
C LYS A 164 -0.93 -9.56 10.00
N ASP A 165 0.19 -8.85 10.17
CA ASP A 165 0.71 -8.52 11.51
C ASP A 165 -0.20 -7.52 12.24
N LEU A 166 -0.73 -6.52 11.53
CA LEU A 166 -1.71 -5.59 12.07
C LEU A 166 -3.00 -6.31 12.49
N GLU A 167 -3.56 -7.16 11.64
CA GLU A 167 -4.73 -7.99 11.94
C GLU A 167 -4.51 -8.82 13.21
N LYS A 168 -3.39 -9.55 13.28
CA LYS A 168 -3.01 -10.35 14.44
C LYS A 168 -2.92 -9.51 15.71
N SER A 169 -2.35 -8.31 15.61
CA SER A 169 -2.21 -7.40 16.75
C SER A 169 -3.56 -6.90 17.26
N LEU A 170 -4.48 -6.57 16.34
CA LEU A 170 -5.85 -6.16 16.66
C LEU A 170 -6.66 -7.31 17.29
N LEU A 171 -6.57 -8.52 16.75
CA LEU A 171 -7.22 -9.71 17.30
C LEU A 171 -6.70 -10.03 18.72
N LYS A 172 -5.40 -9.89 18.94
CA LYS A 172 -4.82 -10.04 20.27
C LYS A 172 -5.40 -9.04 21.27
N LYS A 173 -5.54 -7.77 20.88
CA LYS A 173 -6.16 -6.73 21.72
C LYS A 173 -7.65 -6.95 21.90
N SER A 174 -8.35 -7.46 20.90
CA SER A 174 -9.76 -7.89 21.04
C SER A 174 -9.93 -8.94 22.14
N GLU A 175 -9.08 -9.95 22.20
CA GLU A 175 -9.12 -10.98 23.25
C GLU A 175 -8.70 -10.42 24.62
N GLU A 176 -7.64 -9.58 24.67
CA GLU A 176 -7.15 -8.94 25.89
C GLU A 176 -8.23 -8.05 26.55
N PHE A 177 -9.03 -7.38 25.74
CA PHE A 177 -10.06 -6.44 26.19
C PHE A 177 -11.49 -7.00 26.18
N LYS A 178 -11.68 -8.29 26.04
CA LYS A 178 -13.00 -8.91 25.87
C LYS A 178 -13.96 -8.67 27.04
N ASP A 179 -13.40 -8.50 28.25
CA ASP A 179 -14.15 -8.29 29.47
C ASP A 179 -14.19 -6.81 29.92
N VAL A 180 -13.53 -5.91 29.19
CA VAL A 180 -13.52 -4.46 29.49
C VAL A 180 -14.77 -3.83 28.90
N ILE A 181 -15.76 -3.58 29.76
CA ILE A 181 -17.04 -2.96 29.36
C ILE A 181 -16.86 -1.44 29.28
N LYS A 182 -17.31 -0.86 28.18
CA LYS A 182 -17.28 0.57 27.92
C LYS A 182 -18.60 1.04 27.31
N ILE A 183 -18.77 2.36 27.23
CA ILE A 183 -19.92 2.91 26.54
C ILE A 183 -19.74 2.79 25.02
N GLY A 184 -20.74 2.25 24.31
CA GLY A 184 -20.83 2.35 22.87
C GLY A 184 -21.19 3.77 22.45
N ARG A 185 -20.75 4.20 21.26
CA ARG A 185 -21.07 5.51 20.70
C ARG A 185 -21.55 5.41 19.27
N THR A 186 -22.70 6.02 18.99
CA THR A 186 -23.18 6.26 17.62
C THR A 186 -23.40 7.76 17.47
N HIS A 187 -23.03 8.35 16.32
CA HIS A 187 -23.03 9.81 16.12
C HIS A 187 -22.15 10.59 17.13
N LEU A 188 -21.14 9.95 17.73
CA LEU A 188 -20.38 10.43 18.89
C LEU A 188 -21.24 10.69 20.15
N GLN A 189 -22.47 10.18 20.18
CA GLN A 189 -23.37 10.23 21.34
C GLN A 189 -23.36 8.89 22.07
N ASP A 190 -23.63 8.94 23.38
CA ASP A 190 -23.70 7.76 24.22
C ASP A 190 -24.75 6.78 23.69
N ALA A 191 -24.38 5.50 23.59
CA ALA A 191 -25.25 4.41 23.21
C ALA A 191 -25.20 3.29 24.25
N THR A 192 -25.75 2.13 23.95
CA THR A 192 -25.69 0.98 24.85
C THR A 192 -24.25 0.46 25.02
N PRO A 193 -23.94 -0.20 26.16
CA PRO A 193 -22.62 -0.75 26.41
C PRO A 193 -22.16 -1.75 25.37
N VAL A 194 -20.85 -1.77 25.13
CA VAL A 194 -20.11 -2.78 24.37
C VAL A 194 -18.86 -3.16 25.16
N THR A 195 -18.12 -4.18 24.74
CA THR A 195 -16.76 -4.35 25.26
C THR A 195 -15.75 -3.66 24.33
N LEU A 196 -14.65 -3.20 24.90
CA LEU A 196 -13.52 -2.69 24.14
C LEU A 196 -12.98 -3.77 23.17
N GLY A 197 -13.02 -5.03 23.61
CA GLY A 197 -12.69 -6.18 22.76
C GLY A 197 -13.57 -6.31 21.53
N GLN A 198 -14.88 -6.04 21.63
CA GLN A 198 -15.81 -6.02 20.50
C GLN A 198 -15.46 -4.90 19.51
N GLU A 199 -15.08 -3.71 19.98
CA GLU A 199 -14.60 -2.62 19.13
C GLU A 199 -13.34 -3.03 18.34
N PHE A 200 -12.33 -3.58 19.01
CA PHE A 200 -11.10 -4.05 18.37
C PHE A 200 -11.34 -5.23 17.41
N SER A 201 -12.30 -6.10 17.66
CA SER A 201 -12.70 -7.15 16.72
C SER A 201 -13.27 -6.58 15.42
N GLY A 202 -14.02 -5.48 15.51
CA GLY A 202 -14.51 -4.75 14.35
C GLY A 202 -13.36 -4.16 13.50
N TYR A 203 -12.33 -3.61 14.14
CA TYR A 203 -11.13 -3.12 13.46
C TYR A 203 -10.37 -4.27 12.78
N ALA A 204 -10.17 -5.38 13.46
CA ALA A 204 -9.54 -6.57 12.89
C ALA A 204 -10.29 -7.07 11.64
N SER A 205 -11.62 -7.15 11.71
CA SER A 205 -12.47 -7.57 10.59
C SER A 205 -12.32 -6.66 9.36
N GLN A 206 -12.18 -5.34 9.55
CA GLN A 206 -11.90 -4.42 8.43
C GLN A 206 -10.57 -4.76 7.73
N ILE A 207 -9.53 -5.10 8.49
CA ILE A 207 -8.22 -5.50 7.93
C ILE A 207 -8.31 -6.86 7.24
N THR A 208 -9.01 -7.85 7.82
CA THR A 208 -9.26 -9.16 7.19
C THR A 208 -9.89 -8.99 5.80
N HIS A 209 -10.94 -8.17 5.69
CA HIS A 209 -11.56 -7.87 4.40
C HIS A 209 -10.63 -7.11 3.45
N GLY A 210 -9.75 -6.24 3.99
CA GLY A 210 -8.72 -5.56 3.23
C GLY A 210 -7.73 -6.54 2.59
N ILE A 211 -7.26 -7.54 3.36
CA ILE A 211 -6.37 -8.61 2.87
C ILE A 211 -7.04 -9.40 1.75
N SER A 212 -8.31 -9.78 1.90
CA SER A 212 -9.05 -10.51 0.86
C SER A 212 -9.15 -9.73 -0.45
N ARG A 213 -9.38 -8.41 -0.40
CA ARG A 213 -9.37 -7.54 -1.60
C ARG A 213 -7.99 -7.46 -2.24
N LEU A 214 -6.95 -7.43 -1.41
CA LEU A 214 -5.57 -7.38 -1.89
C LEU A 214 -5.16 -8.68 -2.58
N ASP A 215 -5.61 -9.84 -2.09
CA ASP A 215 -5.39 -11.14 -2.73
C ASP A 215 -6.03 -11.18 -4.13
N GLN A 216 -7.22 -10.61 -4.30
CA GLN A 216 -7.86 -10.48 -5.62
C GLN A 216 -7.07 -9.58 -6.55
N ALA A 217 -6.59 -8.44 -6.06
CA ALA A 217 -5.75 -7.53 -6.86
C ALA A 217 -4.42 -8.18 -7.27
N LEU A 218 -3.85 -9.02 -6.42
CA LEU A 218 -2.63 -9.76 -6.72
C LEU A 218 -2.82 -10.74 -7.88
N GLU A 219 -3.99 -11.38 -8.01
CA GLU A 219 -4.29 -12.29 -9.14
C GLU A 219 -4.26 -11.55 -10.48
N GLU A 220 -4.81 -10.33 -10.55
CA GLU A 220 -4.80 -9.50 -11.76
C GLU A 220 -3.37 -9.16 -12.23
N PHE A 221 -2.41 -8.98 -11.31
CA PHE A 221 -1.02 -8.69 -11.64
C PHE A 221 -0.20 -9.88 -12.14
N LYS A 222 -0.73 -11.09 -12.11
CA LYS A 222 -0.03 -12.29 -12.59
C LYS A 222 0.01 -12.38 -14.11
N GLU A 223 -0.90 -11.73 -14.82
CA GLU A 223 -0.97 -11.68 -16.28
C GLU A 223 -0.03 -10.58 -16.80
N LEU A 224 0.92 -10.95 -17.70
CA LEU A 224 1.98 -10.06 -18.14
C LEU A 224 1.87 -9.71 -19.63
N ALA A 225 2.07 -8.44 -19.97
CA ALA A 225 2.05 -7.93 -21.34
C ALA A 225 3.27 -8.33 -22.19
N ILE A 226 4.34 -8.84 -21.55
CA ILE A 226 5.60 -9.19 -22.22
C ILE A 226 5.36 -10.14 -23.40
N GLY A 227 6.01 -9.87 -24.54
CA GLY A 227 5.87 -10.62 -25.77
C GLY A 227 4.96 -9.96 -26.80
N GLY A 228 4.13 -8.96 -26.40
CA GLY A 228 3.30 -8.23 -27.35
C GLY A 228 4.09 -7.24 -28.24
N THR A 229 5.27 -6.86 -27.80
CA THR A 229 6.19 -5.93 -28.48
C THR A 229 5.55 -4.55 -28.79
N ALA A 230 5.60 -4.09 -30.04
CA ALA A 230 5.22 -2.72 -30.39
C ALA A 230 3.73 -2.40 -30.18
N VAL A 231 2.83 -3.30 -30.62
CA VAL A 231 1.38 -3.09 -30.68
C VAL A 231 0.55 -4.30 -30.23
N GLY A 232 1.16 -5.35 -29.68
CA GLY A 232 0.45 -6.56 -29.24
C GLY A 232 0.56 -7.75 -30.20
N THR A 233 1.19 -7.59 -31.37
CA THR A 233 1.30 -8.64 -32.39
C THR A 233 2.52 -9.56 -32.21
N GLY A 234 3.44 -9.22 -31.30
CA GLY A 234 4.66 -9.98 -31.08
C GLY A 234 5.68 -9.88 -32.23
N ILE A 235 5.66 -8.80 -33.00
CA ILE A 235 6.61 -8.61 -34.11
C ILE A 235 8.05 -8.64 -33.59
N ASN A 236 8.94 -9.32 -34.33
CA ASN A 236 10.36 -9.46 -34.01
C ASN A 236 10.68 -10.25 -32.73
N THR A 237 9.74 -11.04 -32.20
CA THR A 237 10.01 -11.95 -31.08
C THR A 237 9.71 -13.42 -31.45
N HIS A 238 10.20 -14.34 -30.64
CA HIS A 238 9.93 -15.77 -30.83
C HIS A 238 8.57 -16.13 -30.20
N PRO A 239 7.74 -17.01 -30.79
CA PRO A 239 6.42 -17.39 -30.24
C PRO A 239 6.43 -17.90 -28.81
N GLN A 240 7.52 -18.48 -28.33
CA GLN A 240 7.66 -18.98 -26.96
C GLN A 240 8.34 -17.95 -26.01
N PHE A 241 8.67 -16.75 -26.48
CA PHE A 241 9.46 -15.80 -25.70
C PHE A 241 8.73 -15.38 -24.42
N ALA A 242 7.46 -14.96 -24.53
CA ALA A 242 6.67 -14.50 -23.40
C ALA A 242 6.51 -15.59 -22.32
N ALA A 243 6.15 -16.81 -22.73
CA ALA A 243 5.99 -17.94 -21.81
C ALA A 243 7.29 -18.24 -21.04
N LYS A 244 8.46 -18.19 -21.71
CA LYS A 244 9.75 -18.44 -21.06
C LYS A 244 10.15 -17.30 -20.11
N VAL A 245 9.89 -16.05 -20.48
CA VAL A 245 10.11 -14.89 -19.57
C VAL A 245 9.23 -15.04 -18.31
N CYS A 246 7.96 -15.38 -18.45
CA CYS A 246 7.06 -15.63 -17.32
C CYS A 246 7.54 -16.81 -16.45
N GLU A 247 8.05 -17.87 -17.05
CA GLU A 247 8.63 -19.00 -16.32
C GLU A 247 9.83 -18.57 -15.46
N HIS A 248 10.79 -17.86 -16.05
CA HIS A 248 11.96 -17.35 -15.33
C HIS A 248 11.58 -16.38 -14.21
N LEU A 249 10.67 -15.43 -14.48
CA LEU A 249 10.18 -14.52 -13.46
C LEU A 249 9.49 -15.26 -12.31
N SER A 250 8.67 -16.28 -12.64
CA SER A 250 7.98 -17.09 -11.62
C SER A 250 8.96 -17.83 -10.72
N GLN A 251 9.97 -18.47 -11.32
CA GLN A 251 11.02 -19.20 -10.56
C GLN A 251 11.82 -18.24 -9.65
N LYS A 252 12.19 -17.06 -10.17
CA LYS A 252 13.01 -16.10 -9.42
C LYS A 252 12.28 -15.44 -8.27
N THR A 253 10.99 -15.13 -8.45
CA THR A 253 10.20 -14.33 -7.50
C THR A 253 9.43 -15.19 -6.49
N GLY A 254 9.12 -16.44 -6.86
CA GLY A 254 8.20 -17.33 -6.13
C GLY A 254 6.72 -17.01 -6.38
N LEU A 255 6.40 -16.06 -7.26
CA LEU A 255 5.04 -15.73 -7.68
C LEU A 255 4.78 -16.35 -9.07
N LYS A 256 3.58 -16.86 -9.29
CA LYS A 256 3.23 -17.44 -10.58
C LYS A 256 2.81 -16.34 -11.56
N PHE A 257 3.58 -16.13 -12.61
CA PHE A 257 3.26 -15.24 -13.72
C PHE A 257 2.96 -16.02 -14.98
N PHE A 258 2.14 -15.46 -15.86
CA PHE A 258 1.79 -16.05 -17.15
C PHE A 258 1.60 -14.96 -18.22
N GLU A 259 1.75 -15.39 -19.47
CA GLU A 259 1.56 -14.52 -20.64
C GLU A 259 0.11 -14.06 -20.74
N ALA A 260 -0.11 -12.80 -21.10
CA ALA A 260 -1.42 -12.23 -21.31
C ALA A 260 -2.21 -13.00 -22.39
N LYS A 261 -3.50 -13.21 -22.12
CA LYS A 261 -4.41 -13.79 -23.12
C LYS A 261 -4.60 -12.85 -24.30
N SER A 262 -4.54 -11.55 -24.05
CA SER A 262 -4.59 -10.50 -25.05
C SER A 262 -3.51 -9.46 -24.78
N HIS A 263 -2.45 -9.47 -25.58
CA HIS A 263 -1.42 -8.44 -25.51
C HIS A 263 -1.95 -7.05 -25.87
N PHE A 264 -3.00 -6.97 -26.70
CA PHE A 264 -3.64 -5.71 -27.06
C PHE A 264 -4.26 -5.03 -25.85
N GLU A 265 -5.00 -5.80 -25.05
CA GLU A 265 -5.57 -5.32 -23.78
C GLU A 265 -4.47 -4.99 -22.78
N ALA A 266 -3.53 -5.91 -22.53
CA ALA A 266 -2.50 -5.78 -21.51
C ALA A 266 -1.56 -4.57 -21.70
N GLN A 267 -1.37 -4.12 -22.98
CA GLN A 267 -0.59 -2.93 -23.31
C GLN A 267 -1.41 -1.63 -23.23
N ALA A 268 -2.65 -1.65 -23.67
CA ALA A 268 -3.48 -0.44 -23.81
C ALA A 268 -4.34 -0.16 -22.56
N ALA A 269 -4.95 -1.15 -21.96
CA ALA A 269 -5.72 -1.02 -20.73
C ALA A 269 -4.80 -1.09 -19.50
N LYS A 270 -5.26 -0.50 -18.40
CA LYS A 270 -4.59 -0.54 -17.09
C LYS A 270 -5.58 -0.88 -15.97
N ASP A 271 -6.58 -1.68 -16.31
CA ASP A 271 -7.70 -2.04 -15.44
C ASP A 271 -7.23 -2.75 -14.17
N ALA A 272 -6.24 -3.65 -14.28
CA ALA A 272 -5.59 -4.29 -13.14
C ALA A 272 -4.98 -3.27 -12.16
N CYS A 273 -4.34 -2.21 -12.68
CA CYS A 273 -3.77 -1.14 -11.84
C CYS A 273 -4.88 -0.31 -11.17
N VAL A 274 -5.96 0.00 -11.88
CA VAL A 274 -7.10 0.76 -11.35
C VAL A 274 -7.83 -0.07 -10.28
N PHE A 275 -8.07 -1.36 -10.53
CA PHE A 275 -8.69 -2.26 -9.57
C PHE A 275 -7.86 -2.39 -8.29
N ALA A 276 -6.56 -2.63 -8.42
CA ALA A 276 -5.64 -2.71 -7.29
C ALA A 276 -5.59 -1.40 -6.50
N SER A 277 -5.53 -0.25 -7.18
CA SER A 277 -5.57 1.07 -6.55
C SER A 277 -6.87 1.28 -5.75
N GLY A 278 -8.01 0.84 -6.28
CA GLY A 278 -9.29 0.85 -5.57
C GLY A 278 -9.28 -0.03 -4.30
N ALA A 279 -8.62 -1.19 -4.35
CA ALA A 279 -8.43 -2.05 -3.18
C ALA A 279 -7.53 -1.36 -2.13
N LEU A 280 -6.41 -0.76 -2.54
CA LEU A 280 -5.51 0.01 -1.67
C LEU A 280 -6.23 1.20 -1.03
N LYS A 281 -7.02 1.95 -1.79
CA LYS A 281 -7.87 3.02 -1.28
C LYS A 281 -8.84 2.52 -0.21
N THR A 282 -9.49 1.38 -0.43
CA THR A 282 -10.42 0.81 0.55
C THR A 282 -9.72 0.46 1.87
N ILE A 283 -8.49 -0.08 1.81
CA ILE A 283 -7.65 -0.34 2.98
C ILE A 283 -7.29 0.99 3.67
N ALA A 284 -6.91 2.02 2.92
CA ALA A 284 -6.62 3.35 3.45
C ALA A 284 -7.81 3.96 4.20
N VAL A 285 -9.03 3.81 3.66
CA VAL A 285 -10.27 4.27 4.33
C VAL A 285 -10.49 3.52 5.64
N SER A 286 -10.26 2.21 5.67
CA SER A 286 -10.33 1.42 6.92
C SER A 286 -9.30 1.88 7.95
N LEU A 287 -8.06 2.08 7.54
CA LEU A 287 -6.99 2.58 8.43
C LEU A 287 -7.26 4.00 8.95
N MET A 288 -7.82 4.87 8.11
CA MET A 288 -8.26 6.22 8.51
C MET A 288 -9.27 6.15 9.65
N LYS A 289 -10.30 5.30 9.50
CA LYS A 289 -11.34 5.10 10.53
C LYS A 289 -10.74 4.54 11.82
N ILE A 290 -9.95 3.49 11.74
CA ILE A 290 -9.32 2.86 12.90
C ILE A 290 -8.42 3.85 13.65
N ALA A 291 -7.55 4.56 12.92
CA ALA A 291 -6.65 5.55 13.52
C ALA A 291 -7.40 6.70 14.18
N ASN A 292 -8.50 7.16 13.56
CA ASN A 292 -9.31 8.24 14.12
C ASN A 292 -10.05 7.81 15.38
N ASP A 293 -10.62 6.61 15.42
CA ASP A 293 -11.27 6.07 16.63
C ASP A 293 -10.26 5.94 17.78
N ILE A 294 -9.07 5.40 17.53
CA ILE A 294 -8.00 5.29 18.53
C ILE A 294 -7.64 6.68 19.10
N ARG A 295 -7.57 7.72 18.25
CA ARG A 295 -7.34 9.10 18.72
C ARG A 295 -8.46 9.58 19.65
N TRP A 296 -9.72 9.34 19.29
CA TRP A 296 -10.85 9.69 20.13
C TRP A 296 -10.86 8.95 21.46
N LEU A 297 -10.67 7.64 21.44
CA LEU A 297 -10.66 6.81 22.64
C LEU A 297 -9.54 7.21 23.61
N SER A 298 -8.38 7.65 23.10
CA SER A 298 -7.23 8.08 23.92
C SER A 298 -7.24 9.57 24.26
N SER A 299 -8.24 10.33 23.82
CA SER A 299 -8.25 11.79 23.98
C SER A 299 -8.29 12.22 25.46
N GLY A 300 -7.58 13.27 25.79
CA GLY A 300 -7.50 13.83 27.14
C GLY A 300 -6.07 13.94 27.64
N PRO A 301 -5.67 13.18 28.69
CA PRO A 301 -6.34 12.03 29.34
C PRO A 301 -7.46 12.37 30.33
N ARG A 302 -7.49 13.59 30.90
CA ARG A 302 -8.47 13.96 31.95
C ARG A 302 -9.71 14.68 31.42
N CYS A 303 -9.56 15.49 30.37
CA CYS A 303 -10.62 16.35 29.80
C CYS A 303 -11.19 15.82 28.49
N GLY A 304 -10.93 14.57 28.16
CA GLY A 304 -11.45 13.88 26.98
C GLY A 304 -12.07 12.54 27.32
N ILE A 305 -12.12 11.64 26.32
CA ILE A 305 -12.70 10.30 26.51
C ILE A 305 -11.83 9.48 27.46
N GLY A 306 -10.57 9.25 27.12
CA GLY A 306 -9.59 8.62 28.00
C GLY A 306 -9.86 7.15 28.32
N GLU A 307 -10.56 6.39 27.46
CA GLU A 307 -10.87 4.97 27.67
C GLU A 307 -9.69 4.03 27.37
N ILE A 308 -8.70 4.51 26.59
CA ILE A 308 -7.45 3.79 26.31
C ILE A 308 -6.23 4.70 26.53
N LEU A 309 -5.09 4.07 26.82
CA LEU A 309 -3.79 4.71 26.94
C LEU A 309 -2.91 4.28 25.78
N LEU A 310 -2.23 5.22 25.13
CA LEU A 310 -1.30 4.96 24.04
C LEU A 310 0.14 4.98 24.55
N PRO A 311 1.07 4.26 23.89
CA PRO A 311 2.50 4.37 24.19
C PRO A 311 3.02 5.79 24.04
N GLU A 312 3.80 6.24 24.99
CA GLU A 312 4.52 7.53 24.96
C GLU A 312 5.77 7.39 24.10
N LEU A 313 5.77 7.97 22.89
CA LEU A 313 6.84 7.77 21.91
C LEU A 313 7.76 8.97 21.76
N GLN A 314 7.24 10.18 22.03
CA GLN A 314 7.99 11.43 21.91
C GLN A 314 7.28 12.57 22.66
N PRO A 315 7.99 13.63 23.06
CA PRO A 315 7.37 14.85 23.58
C PRO A 315 6.37 15.42 22.57
N GLY A 316 5.18 15.75 23.04
CA GLY A 316 4.07 16.18 22.19
C GLY A 316 3.94 17.69 21.99
N SER A 317 4.71 18.52 22.73
CA SER A 317 4.60 19.97 22.69
C SER A 317 5.92 20.65 23.00
N SER A 318 6.20 21.75 22.31
CA SER A 318 7.35 22.62 22.59
C SER A 318 7.14 23.58 23.77
N ILE A 319 5.89 23.79 24.21
CA ILE A 319 5.53 24.76 25.24
C ILE A 319 4.68 24.19 26.40
N MET A 320 4.17 22.95 26.26
CA MET A 320 3.38 22.27 27.29
C MET A 320 4.13 21.04 27.78
N PRO A 321 4.89 21.14 28.89
CA PRO A 321 5.67 20.02 29.41
C PRO A 321 4.77 18.83 29.77
N GLY A 322 5.21 17.61 29.40
CA GLY A 322 4.47 16.38 29.70
C GLY A 322 3.28 16.07 28.78
N LYS A 323 2.99 16.92 27.77
CA LYS A 323 1.94 16.63 26.78
C LYS A 323 2.42 15.57 25.78
N VAL A 324 1.67 14.47 25.67
CA VAL A 324 1.89 13.41 24.68
C VAL A 324 0.76 13.43 23.66
N ASN A 325 1.08 13.28 22.38
CA ASN A 325 0.13 13.27 21.27
C ASN A 325 0.03 11.88 20.63
N PRO A 326 -1.11 11.54 20.03
CA PRO A 326 -1.34 10.27 19.30
C PRO A 326 -0.68 10.28 17.91
N VAL A 327 0.66 10.49 17.86
CA VAL A 327 1.40 10.81 16.61
C VAL A 327 1.35 9.68 15.57
N ILE A 328 1.27 8.42 16.01
CA ILE A 328 1.18 7.28 15.09
C ILE A 328 -0.18 7.24 14.37
N PRO A 329 -1.33 7.31 15.06
CA PRO A 329 -2.61 7.48 14.39
C PRO A 329 -2.68 8.69 13.46
N GLU A 330 -2.10 9.84 13.85
CA GLU A 330 -2.04 11.04 13.00
C GLU A 330 -1.27 10.78 11.69
N SER A 331 -0.12 10.12 11.77
CA SER A 331 0.67 9.74 10.60
C SER A 331 -0.10 8.79 9.68
N VAL A 332 -0.80 7.78 10.25
CA VAL A 332 -1.63 6.85 9.47
C VAL A 332 -2.78 7.58 8.75
N MET A 333 -3.37 8.59 9.37
CA MET A 333 -4.40 9.42 8.72
C MET A 333 -3.83 10.20 7.52
N GLN A 334 -2.62 10.75 7.62
CA GLN A 334 -1.94 11.43 6.52
C GLN A 334 -1.61 10.47 5.38
N ILE A 335 -1.07 9.29 5.69
CA ILE A 335 -0.83 8.21 4.73
C ILE A 335 -2.14 7.85 3.99
N SER A 336 -3.21 7.67 4.74
CA SER A 336 -4.51 7.31 4.17
C SER A 336 -5.08 8.39 3.22
N ALA A 337 -4.85 9.67 3.53
CA ALA A 337 -5.23 10.77 2.65
C ALA A 337 -4.39 10.78 1.36
N GLN A 338 -3.08 10.56 1.46
CA GLN A 338 -2.18 10.50 0.30
C GLN A 338 -2.56 9.35 -0.64
N VAL A 339 -2.83 8.14 -0.11
CA VAL A 339 -3.24 6.98 -0.91
C VAL A 339 -4.55 7.24 -1.68
N GLN A 340 -5.50 7.97 -1.09
CA GLN A 340 -6.73 8.36 -1.79
C GLN A 340 -6.45 9.34 -2.94
N GLY A 341 -5.51 10.28 -2.75
CA GLY A 341 -5.05 11.16 -3.84
C GLY A 341 -4.34 10.40 -4.96
N ASN A 342 -3.50 9.44 -4.61
CA ASN A 342 -2.81 8.58 -5.56
C ASN A 342 -3.80 7.72 -6.38
N ASP A 343 -4.86 7.20 -5.74
CA ASP A 343 -5.92 6.45 -6.42
C ASP A 343 -6.57 7.27 -7.54
N LEU A 344 -6.88 8.53 -7.27
CA LEU A 344 -7.45 9.41 -8.29
C LEU A 344 -6.49 9.58 -9.49
N ALA A 345 -5.18 9.74 -9.24
CA ALA A 345 -4.19 9.84 -10.31
C ALA A 345 -4.10 8.54 -11.13
N VAL A 346 -4.14 7.36 -10.48
CA VAL A 346 -4.16 6.05 -11.16
C VAL A 346 -5.43 5.88 -11.99
N GLN A 347 -6.60 6.23 -11.44
CA GLN A 347 -7.88 6.17 -12.15
C GLN A 347 -7.87 7.04 -13.41
N ILE A 348 -7.44 8.29 -13.30
CA ILE A 348 -7.32 9.20 -14.45
C ILE A 348 -6.35 8.63 -15.47
N GLY A 349 -5.19 8.13 -15.02
CA GLY A 349 -4.20 7.49 -15.89
C GLY A 349 -4.76 6.29 -16.64
N GLY A 350 -5.57 5.45 -15.98
CA GLY A 350 -6.20 4.28 -16.59
C GLY A 350 -7.14 4.63 -17.74
N GLN A 351 -7.82 5.80 -17.69
CA GLN A 351 -8.74 6.27 -18.73
C GLN A 351 -8.04 6.71 -20.04
N HIS A 352 -6.73 6.89 -20.02
CA HIS A 352 -5.96 7.46 -21.15
C HIS A 352 -5.23 6.41 -22.00
N GLY A 353 -5.79 5.19 -22.12
CA GLY A 353 -5.44 4.24 -23.16
C GLY A 353 -6.06 4.67 -24.49
N ASN A 354 -5.24 4.73 -25.54
CA ASN A 354 -5.69 5.02 -26.89
C ASN A 354 -5.17 3.93 -27.83
N PHE A 355 -6.07 3.23 -28.50
CA PHE A 355 -5.74 2.10 -29.37
C PHE A 355 -4.84 1.08 -28.64
N GLU A 356 -3.61 0.87 -29.06
CA GLU A 356 -2.72 -0.19 -28.60
C GLU A 356 -1.77 0.23 -27.47
N LEU A 357 -1.93 1.43 -26.87
CA LEU A 357 -1.03 1.91 -25.81
C LEU A 357 -1.71 2.85 -24.82
N ASN A 358 -1.35 2.73 -23.56
CA ASN A 358 -1.60 3.74 -22.53
C ASN A 358 -0.35 4.62 -22.36
N VAL A 359 -0.52 5.94 -22.39
CA VAL A 359 0.59 6.91 -22.29
C VAL A 359 0.68 7.64 -20.94
N MET A 360 0.08 7.06 -19.91
CA MET A 360 0.14 7.53 -18.51
C MET A 360 0.84 6.54 -17.57
N MET A 361 1.52 5.54 -18.12
CA MET A 361 2.11 4.44 -17.34
C MET A 361 3.09 4.89 -16.26
N PRO A 362 3.96 5.88 -16.46
CA PRO A 362 4.85 6.35 -15.39
C PRO A 362 4.14 6.95 -14.18
N VAL A 363 3.06 7.71 -14.41
CA VAL A 363 2.24 8.29 -13.33
C VAL A 363 1.47 7.19 -12.60
N ILE A 364 0.91 6.23 -13.33
CA ILE A 364 0.24 5.06 -12.75
C ILE A 364 1.22 4.30 -11.86
N ALA A 365 2.40 3.95 -12.37
CA ALA A 365 3.43 3.24 -11.62
C ALA A 365 3.84 3.99 -10.35
N GLY A 366 4.22 5.27 -10.46
CA GLY A 366 4.69 6.06 -9.33
C GLY A 366 3.66 6.16 -8.20
N ASN A 367 2.39 6.38 -8.52
CA ASN A 367 1.34 6.50 -7.50
C ASN A 367 0.92 5.14 -6.92
N LEU A 368 0.89 4.08 -7.73
CA LEU A 368 0.56 2.73 -7.28
C LEU A 368 1.62 2.18 -6.31
N PHE A 369 2.90 2.29 -6.66
CA PHE A 369 4.00 1.82 -5.81
C PHE A 369 4.10 2.62 -4.51
N GLU A 370 3.99 3.95 -4.57
CA GLU A 370 3.93 4.80 -3.38
C GLU A 370 2.80 4.37 -2.44
N SER A 371 1.61 4.08 -2.97
CA SER A 371 0.46 3.63 -2.18
C SER A 371 0.72 2.29 -1.49
N ILE A 372 1.33 1.33 -2.20
CA ILE A 372 1.71 0.03 -1.64
C ILE A 372 2.68 0.21 -0.47
N ASP A 373 3.72 1.04 -0.64
CA ASP A 373 4.73 1.26 0.38
C ASP A 373 4.22 2.05 1.58
N LEU A 374 3.44 3.10 1.34
CA LEU A 374 2.83 3.88 2.41
C LEU A 374 1.92 3.01 3.28
N LEU A 375 1.09 2.16 2.67
CA LEU A 375 0.20 1.26 3.41
C LEU A 375 0.99 0.15 4.13
N ALA A 376 2.02 -0.41 3.52
CA ALA A 376 2.85 -1.43 4.15
C ALA A 376 3.57 -0.89 5.40
N ASN A 377 4.27 0.23 5.23
CA ASN A 377 5.03 0.87 6.32
C ASN A 377 4.10 1.46 7.39
N GLY A 378 3.00 2.08 6.98
CA GLY A 378 1.99 2.64 7.88
C GLY A 378 1.29 1.57 8.73
N SER A 379 0.93 0.43 8.12
CA SER A 379 0.32 -0.69 8.84
C SER A 379 1.28 -1.32 9.85
N LYS A 380 2.54 -1.52 9.46
CA LYS A 380 3.59 -2.01 10.36
C LYS A 380 3.84 -1.05 11.52
N MET A 381 3.97 0.24 11.21
CA MET A 381 4.16 1.28 12.22
C MET A 381 2.96 1.32 13.20
N LEU A 382 1.73 1.26 12.70
CA LEU A 382 0.52 1.24 13.52
C LEU A 382 0.50 0.01 14.44
N ALA A 383 0.81 -1.17 13.92
CA ALA A 383 0.88 -2.40 14.71
C ALA A 383 1.94 -2.30 15.81
N ASP A 384 3.20 -1.98 15.43
CA ASP A 384 4.35 -2.06 16.33
C ASP A 384 4.43 -0.93 17.35
N LYS A 385 4.06 0.29 16.95
CA LYS A 385 4.27 1.50 17.75
C LYS A 385 3.00 1.99 18.45
N CYS A 386 1.82 1.44 18.08
CA CYS A 386 0.56 1.86 18.67
C CYS A 386 -0.20 0.65 19.21
N ILE A 387 -0.75 -0.22 18.34
CA ILE A 387 -1.72 -1.26 18.74
C ILE A 387 -1.15 -2.20 19.81
N LYS A 388 0.07 -2.71 19.63
CA LYS A 388 0.70 -3.67 20.58
C LYS A 388 0.84 -3.11 22.00
N GLY A 389 0.99 -1.79 22.12
CA GLY A 389 1.21 -1.10 23.41
C GLY A 389 -0.02 -0.37 23.96
N ILE A 390 -1.21 -0.51 23.36
CA ILE A 390 -2.44 0.07 23.91
C ILE A 390 -2.81 -0.64 25.21
N GLU A 391 -3.17 0.14 26.22
CA GLU A 391 -3.74 -0.34 27.49
C GLU A 391 -5.17 0.19 27.67
N ALA A 392 -6.04 -0.60 28.30
CA ALA A 392 -7.38 -0.16 28.64
C ALA A 392 -7.34 0.65 29.95
N ASN A 393 -8.01 1.80 29.96
CA ASN A 393 -8.30 2.53 31.19
C ASN A 393 -9.64 2.05 31.76
N GLN A 394 -9.58 0.91 32.44
CA GLN A 394 -10.78 0.20 32.92
C GLN A 394 -11.61 1.07 33.86
N GLU A 395 -10.99 1.78 34.80
CA GLU A 395 -11.67 2.68 35.73
C GLU A 395 -12.47 3.75 34.97
N ARG A 396 -11.87 4.35 33.94
CA ARG A 396 -12.53 5.36 33.11
C ARG A 396 -13.70 4.77 32.28
N CYS A 397 -13.53 3.57 31.77
CA CYS A 397 -14.60 2.87 31.07
C CYS A 397 -15.81 2.63 31.99
N GLU A 398 -15.58 2.12 33.20
CA GLU A 398 -16.62 1.85 34.21
C GLU A 398 -17.32 3.16 34.64
N GLU A 399 -16.56 4.23 34.90
CA GLU A 399 -17.10 5.55 35.23
C GLU A 399 -18.06 6.06 34.15
N LEU A 400 -17.66 5.97 32.87
CA LEU A 400 -18.47 6.46 31.76
C LEU A 400 -19.72 5.60 31.52
N VAL A 401 -19.64 4.29 31.73
CA VAL A 401 -20.80 3.41 31.66
C VAL A 401 -21.85 3.79 32.72
N GLU A 402 -21.43 3.98 33.97
CA GLU A 402 -22.36 4.34 35.06
C GLU A 402 -23.02 5.72 34.84
N LYS A 403 -22.30 6.66 34.25
CA LYS A 403 -22.83 7.99 33.90
C LYS A 403 -23.79 7.98 32.72
N SER A 404 -23.79 6.93 31.90
CA SER A 404 -24.60 6.88 30.68
C SER A 404 -26.08 6.74 30.98
N LEU A 405 -26.87 7.63 30.39
CA LEU A 405 -28.32 7.54 30.44
C LEU A 405 -28.89 6.37 29.63
N MET A 406 -28.08 5.79 28.72
CA MET A 406 -28.54 4.72 27.82
C MET A 406 -28.66 3.35 28.51
N LEU A 407 -28.18 3.21 29.73
CA LEU A 407 -28.53 2.06 30.61
C LEU A 407 -30.03 1.91 30.79
N VAL A 408 -30.82 2.97 30.65
CA VAL A 408 -32.27 2.95 30.66
C VAL A 408 -32.88 2.00 29.62
N THR A 409 -32.17 1.67 28.56
CA THR A 409 -32.66 0.80 27.48
C THR A 409 -33.13 -0.57 27.96
N ASN A 410 -32.45 -1.15 28.92
CA ASN A 410 -32.88 -2.42 29.53
C ASN A 410 -34.21 -2.33 30.34
N LEU A 411 -34.57 -1.14 30.78
CA LEU A 411 -35.79 -0.90 31.51
C LEU A 411 -37.04 -0.91 30.61
N ASN A 412 -36.88 -0.75 29.30
CA ASN A 412 -37.99 -0.70 28.34
C ASN A 412 -38.93 -1.91 28.45
N LYS A 413 -38.37 -3.10 28.73
CA LYS A 413 -39.14 -4.35 28.88
C LYS A 413 -39.96 -4.39 30.16
N VAL A 414 -39.62 -3.58 31.16
CA VAL A 414 -40.26 -3.62 32.52
C VAL A 414 -41.17 -2.42 32.71
N ILE A 415 -40.74 -1.21 32.38
CA ILE A 415 -41.51 0.01 32.63
C ILE A 415 -42.11 0.64 31.36
N GLY A 416 -41.78 0.11 30.17
CA GLY A 416 -42.18 0.64 28.86
C GLY A 416 -41.31 1.80 28.38
N TYR A 417 -41.27 2.02 27.04
CA TYR A 417 -40.42 2.98 26.38
C TYR A 417 -40.62 4.43 26.84
N ASP A 418 -41.90 4.87 26.94
CA ASP A 418 -42.19 6.27 27.28
C ASP A 418 -41.75 6.64 28.70
N LYS A 419 -41.95 5.71 29.66
CA LYS A 419 -41.51 5.90 31.05
C LYS A 419 -39.97 5.88 31.13
N ALA A 420 -39.33 5.00 30.40
CA ALA A 420 -37.88 4.94 30.33
C ALA A 420 -37.28 6.26 29.71
N ALA A 421 -37.91 6.78 28.65
CA ALA A 421 -37.52 8.05 28.05
C ALA A 421 -37.71 9.25 29.00
N ALA A 422 -38.83 9.26 29.75
CA ALA A 422 -39.08 10.29 30.77
C ALA A 422 -38.05 10.22 31.90
N LEU A 423 -37.69 9.00 32.34
CA LEU A 423 -36.65 8.78 33.36
C LEU A 423 -35.28 9.29 32.92
N ALA A 424 -34.87 8.98 31.67
CA ALA A 424 -33.60 9.48 31.12
C ALA A 424 -33.55 11.02 31.05
N LYS A 425 -34.62 11.66 30.58
CA LYS A 425 -34.73 13.11 30.54
C LYS A 425 -34.66 13.74 31.94
N LYS A 426 -35.29 13.11 32.94
CA LYS A 426 -35.27 13.54 34.34
C LYS A 426 -33.86 13.39 34.92
N ALA A 427 -33.21 12.27 34.71
CA ALA A 427 -31.84 12.00 35.16
C ALA A 427 -30.87 13.05 34.59
N TYR A 428 -30.96 13.38 33.29
CA TYR A 428 -30.19 14.44 32.67
C TYR A 428 -30.42 15.78 33.32
N LYS A 429 -31.68 16.19 33.52
CA LYS A 429 -32.04 17.49 34.12
C LYS A 429 -31.56 17.63 35.56
N GLU A 430 -31.59 16.55 36.33
CA GLU A 430 -31.18 16.54 37.74
C GLU A 430 -29.70 16.21 37.94
N ASN A 431 -28.95 16.00 36.86
CA ASN A 431 -27.55 15.57 36.88
C ASN A 431 -27.32 14.34 37.76
N LYS A 432 -28.19 13.34 37.62
CA LYS A 432 -28.15 12.04 38.33
C LYS A 432 -27.92 10.89 37.34
N THR A 433 -27.34 9.81 37.83
CA THR A 433 -27.34 8.54 37.09
C THR A 433 -28.74 7.91 37.07
N ILE A 434 -28.97 7.00 36.11
CA ILE A 434 -30.22 6.23 36.06
C ILE A 434 -30.42 5.46 37.35
N ARG A 435 -29.36 4.88 37.90
CA ARG A 435 -29.35 4.10 39.14
C ARG A 435 -29.78 4.95 40.35
N GLU A 436 -29.17 6.13 40.52
CA GLU A 436 -29.51 7.08 41.59
C GLU A 436 -30.97 7.49 41.53
N LEU A 437 -31.48 7.77 40.34
CA LEU A 437 -32.85 8.22 40.18
C LEU A 437 -33.87 7.10 40.49
N LEU A 438 -33.61 5.86 40.00
CA LEU A 438 -34.44 4.70 40.28
C LEU A 438 -34.54 4.41 41.79
N LYS A 439 -33.41 4.48 42.52
CA LYS A 439 -33.36 4.29 43.98
C LYS A 439 -34.08 5.42 44.72
N ALA A 440 -33.86 6.67 44.34
CA ALA A 440 -34.48 7.82 44.96
C ALA A 440 -36.01 7.85 44.82
N GLU A 441 -36.52 7.44 43.65
CA GLU A 441 -37.96 7.42 43.38
C GLU A 441 -38.65 6.09 43.71
N LYS A 442 -37.88 5.08 44.14
CA LYS A 442 -38.38 3.76 44.48
C LYS A 442 -39.25 3.12 43.38
N ILE A 443 -38.80 3.33 42.10
CA ILE A 443 -39.53 2.86 40.92
C ILE A 443 -39.51 1.34 40.81
N LEU A 444 -38.42 0.71 41.26
CA LEU A 444 -38.21 -0.73 41.26
C LEU A 444 -37.52 -1.17 42.56
N PRO A 445 -37.68 -2.45 42.99
CA PRO A 445 -36.87 -3.02 44.05
C PRO A 445 -35.37 -2.96 43.76
N GLU A 446 -34.52 -2.80 44.77
CA GLU A 446 -33.08 -2.59 44.60
C GLU A 446 -32.38 -3.75 43.89
N ASP A 447 -32.77 -4.99 44.22
CA ASP A 447 -32.25 -6.19 43.55
C ASP A 447 -32.59 -6.25 42.06
N GLN A 448 -33.75 -5.73 41.67
CA GLN A 448 -34.14 -5.63 40.27
C GLN A 448 -33.37 -4.50 39.55
N ILE A 449 -33.10 -3.36 40.21
CA ILE A 449 -32.31 -2.27 39.68
C ILE A 449 -30.93 -2.77 39.34
N GLU A 450 -30.24 -3.45 40.25
CA GLU A 450 -28.89 -3.96 40.02
C GLU A 450 -28.85 -4.96 38.87
N LYS A 451 -29.82 -5.86 38.79
CA LYS A 451 -29.88 -6.83 37.69
C LYS A 451 -30.21 -6.22 36.33
N LEU A 452 -31.10 -5.25 36.28
CA LEU A 452 -31.51 -4.60 35.01
C LEU A 452 -30.48 -3.63 34.50
N LEU A 453 -29.75 -2.97 35.38
CA LEU A 453 -28.68 -2.02 35.02
C LEU A 453 -27.29 -2.67 34.89
N ASP A 454 -27.18 -4.02 35.05
CA ASP A 454 -25.94 -4.72 34.78
C ASP A 454 -25.60 -4.65 33.28
N PRO A 455 -24.53 -3.89 32.89
CA PRO A 455 -24.19 -3.71 31.49
C PRO A 455 -23.81 -4.99 30.76
N LYS A 456 -23.41 -6.05 31.48
CA LYS A 456 -23.15 -7.38 30.90
C LYS A 456 -24.37 -7.96 30.20
N THR A 457 -25.54 -7.57 30.62
CA THR A 457 -26.80 -8.05 30.06
C THR A 457 -27.14 -7.44 28.69
N MET A 458 -26.37 -6.44 28.23
CA MET A 458 -26.57 -5.72 26.98
C MET A 458 -25.58 -6.10 25.88
N LEU A 459 -24.60 -6.97 26.17
CA LEU A 459 -23.45 -7.22 25.26
C LEU A 459 -23.75 -8.23 24.15
N SER A 460 -24.87 -8.95 24.21
CA SER A 460 -25.25 -9.97 23.22
C SER A 460 -26.77 -10.14 23.14
N PRO A 461 -27.30 -10.70 22.04
CA PRO A 461 -28.70 -11.11 21.96
C PRO A 461 -29.08 -12.09 23.06
N LYS A 462 -30.33 -12.01 23.51
CA LYS A 462 -30.93 -12.95 24.50
C LYS A 462 -32.16 -13.58 23.90
#